data_f87232635f9ae9e703eb89e0e8bae090
#
_entry.id   f87232635f9ae9e703eb89e0e8bae090
#
_cell.length_a   1.000
_cell.length_b   1.000
_cell.length_c   1.000
_cell.angle_alpha   90.00
_cell.angle_beta   90.00
_cell.angle_gamma   90.00
#
_symmetry.space_group_name_H-M   'P 1'
#
loop_
_entity.id
_entity.type
_entity.pdbx_description
1 polymer ?
#
loop_
_entity_poly.entity_id
_entity_poly.type
_entity_poly.pdbx_seq_one_letter_code
_entity_poly.pdbx_strand_id
1 'polypeptide(L)'
;RYSKQRLATMIQDMPVLRGLVADPRARDSGNTTTSKAFDGGVLFIAGANSAADLRSVPVRYLLLDEVDAYPYDLDGEGDPIELAVNRTKTFARRKVLIGSTPTVKDVSRVEREFLKGDQRKYHVACPHCDGMQELHWQNIKWQKDENKVPRPETAVYMCDHCAGVITESDKLDMLQHG
;
A
#
# COMPACT_ATOMS: atom_id res chain seq x y z
N ARG A 1 9.43 -9.03 13.40
CA ARG A 1 8.94 -7.88 14.19
C ARG A 1 7.53 -7.46 13.77
N TYR A 2 7.25 -7.25 12.48
CA TYR A 2 5.94 -6.86 11.95
C TYR A 2 4.81 -7.80 12.39
N SER A 3 4.98 -9.12 12.20
CA SER A 3 3.98 -10.13 12.55
C SER A 3 3.61 -10.11 14.04
N LYS A 4 4.57 -9.93 14.94
CA LYS A 4 4.32 -9.91 16.39
C LYS A 4 3.75 -8.58 16.89
N GLN A 5 4.23 -7.45 16.36
CA GLN A 5 3.91 -6.13 16.90
C GLN A 5 2.69 -5.47 16.24
N ARG A 6 2.47 -5.73 14.95
CA ARG A 6 1.38 -5.06 14.23
C ARG A 6 0.25 -6.03 13.90
N LEU A 7 0.56 -7.12 13.19
CA LEU A 7 -0.48 -8.04 12.75
C LEU A 7 -1.18 -8.75 13.93
N ALA A 8 -0.42 -9.20 14.93
CA ALA A 8 -1.02 -9.84 16.10
C ALA A 8 -1.90 -8.87 16.89
N THR A 9 -1.44 -7.63 17.10
CA THR A 9 -2.24 -6.59 17.76
C THR A 9 -3.50 -6.28 16.97
N MET A 10 -3.39 -6.08 15.64
CA MET A 10 -4.54 -5.84 14.78
C MET A 10 -5.59 -6.97 14.88
N ILE A 11 -5.14 -8.24 14.88
CA ILE A 11 -6.06 -9.39 15.02
C ILE A 11 -6.75 -9.37 16.39
N GLN A 12 -6.05 -8.99 17.46
CA GLN A 12 -6.61 -8.92 18.80
C GLN A 12 -7.60 -7.75 18.97
N ASP A 13 -7.30 -6.62 18.38
CA ASP A 13 -8.09 -5.38 18.55
C ASP A 13 -9.34 -5.35 17.66
N MET A 14 -9.33 -6.06 16.54
CA MET A 14 -10.47 -6.12 15.61
C MET A 14 -11.38 -7.33 15.91
N PRO A 15 -12.62 -7.13 16.40
CA PRO A 15 -13.54 -8.22 16.75
C PRO A 15 -13.80 -9.20 15.59
N VAL A 16 -13.90 -8.68 14.36
CA VAL A 16 -14.10 -9.50 13.14
C VAL A 16 -12.94 -10.47 12.91
N LEU A 17 -11.70 -10.03 13.10
CA LEU A 17 -10.51 -10.85 12.88
C LEU A 17 -10.27 -11.83 14.03
N ARG A 18 -10.61 -11.45 15.25
CA ARG A 18 -10.47 -12.31 16.45
C ARG A 18 -11.25 -13.61 16.34
N GLY A 19 -12.40 -13.59 15.70
CA GLY A 19 -13.21 -14.77 15.47
C GLY A 19 -12.73 -15.65 14.32
N LEU A 20 -11.91 -15.12 13.43
CA LEU A 20 -11.44 -15.83 12.23
C LEU A 20 -10.07 -16.49 12.41
N VAL A 21 -9.17 -15.86 13.16
CA VAL A 21 -7.80 -16.34 13.35
C VAL A 21 -7.69 -17.05 14.70
N ALA A 22 -7.27 -18.32 14.69
CA ALA A 22 -7.10 -19.09 15.91
C ALA A 22 -6.10 -18.45 16.88
N ASP A 23 -6.35 -18.58 18.20
CA ASP A 23 -5.43 -18.06 19.21
C ASP A 23 -4.07 -18.77 19.06
N PRO A 24 -2.95 -18.02 19.00
CA PRO A 24 -1.60 -18.60 18.91
C PRO A 24 -1.24 -19.56 20.08
N ARG A 25 -1.94 -19.46 21.20
CA ARG A 25 -1.74 -20.28 22.38
C ARG A 25 -2.53 -21.59 22.34
N ALA A 26 -3.49 -21.73 21.41
CA ALA A 26 -4.21 -22.99 21.24
C ALA A 26 -3.26 -24.08 20.73
N ARG A 27 -3.35 -25.29 21.29
CA ARG A 27 -2.42 -26.42 21.04
C ARG A 27 -2.28 -26.78 19.56
N ASP A 28 -3.31 -26.54 18.73
CA ASP A 28 -3.37 -26.87 17.31
C ASP A 28 -3.63 -25.63 16.43
N SER A 29 -3.21 -24.44 16.88
CA SER A 29 -3.55 -23.20 16.17
C SER A 29 -2.92 -23.06 14.77
N GLY A 30 -1.84 -23.84 14.47
CA GLY A 30 -1.06 -23.68 13.23
C GLY A 30 -0.40 -22.28 13.08
N ASN A 31 -0.49 -21.44 14.12
CA ASN A 31 -0.06 -20.05 14.08
C ASN A 31 1.39 -19.90 14.52
N THR A 32 2.24 -19.52 13.58
CA THR A 32 3.65 -19.19 13.81
C THR A 32 3.89 -17.69 13.59
N THR A 33 5.15 -17.28 13.69
CA THR A 33 5.56 -15.91 13.35
C THR A 33 5.32 -15.60 11.86
N THR A 34 5.46 -16.59 10.99
CA THR A 34 5.39 -16.48 9.54
C THR A 34 4.14 -17.06 8.91
N SER A 35 3.27 -17.69 9.72
CA SER A 35 2.04 -18.32 9.26
C SER A 35 0.88 -18.02 10.20
N LYS A 36 -0.31 -17.72 9.66
CA LYS A 36 -1.56 -17.53 10.39
C LYS A 36 -2.66 -18.33 9.70
N ALA A 37 -3.13 -19.38 10.39
CA ALA A 37 -4.27 -20.14 9.93
C ALA A 37 -5.58 -19.43 10.31
N PHE A 38 -6.53 -19.45 9.40
CA PHE A 38 -7.89 -18.94 9.59
C PHE A 38 -8.88 -19.84 8.84
N ASP A 39 -10.16 -19.70 9.13
CA ASP A 39 -11.16 -20.53 8.46
C ASP A 39 -11.15 -20.29 6.94
N GLY A 40 -10.90 -21.36 6.17
CA GLY A 40 -10.80 -21.35 4.73
C GLY A 40 -9.43 -20.95 4.14
N GLY A 41 -8.37 -20.74 4.97
CA GLY A 41 -7.07 -20.40 4.43
C GLY A 41 -5.93 -20.26 5.42
N VAL A 42 -4.77 -19.90 4.85
CA VAL A 42 -3.56 -19.58 5.61
C VAL A 42 -2.93 -18.32 5.05
N LEU A 43 -2.57 -17.39 5.91
CA LEU A 43 -1.72 -16.24 5.56
C LEU A 43 -0.27 -16.62 5.81
N PHE A 44 0.56 -16.54 4.77
CA PHE A 44 2.01 -16.67 4.88
C PHE A 44 2.68 -15.30 4.85
N ILE A 45 3.71 -15.11 5.65
CA ILE A 45 4.52 -13.90 5.71
C ILE A 45 5.94 -14.30 5.35
N ALA A 46 6.41 -13.82 4.21
CA ALA A 46 7.74 -14.10 3.68
C ALA A 46 8.58 -12.83 3.60
N GLY A 47 9.88 -12.97 3.67
CA GLY A 47 10.83 -11.90 3.37
C GLY A 47 11.22 -11.90 1.90
N ALA A 48 11.42 -10.73 1.33
CA ALA A 48 11.84 -10.59 -0.08
C ALA A 48 13.28 -11.07 -0.37
N ASN A 49 14.05 -11.40 0.68
CA ASN A 49 15.43 -11.86 0.56
C ASN A 49 15.58 -13.39 0.62
N SER A 50 14.48 -14.14 0.58
CA SER A 50 14.49 -15.60 0.64
C SER A 50 13.83 -16.19 -0.60
N ALA A 51 14.63 -16.65 -1.54
CA ALA A 51 14.14 -17.34 -2.73
C ALA A 51 13.30 -18.59 -2.38
N ALA A 52 13.73 -19.34 -1.35
CA ALA A 52 13.00 -20.52 -0.87
C ALA A 52 11.59 -20.18 -0.40
N ASP A 53 11.41 -19.10 0.39
CA ASP A 53 10.10 -18.68 0.88
C ASP A 53 9.18 -18.21 -0.27
N LEU A 54 9.75 -17.50 -1.25
CA LEU A 54 8.99 -17.01 -2.40
C LEU A 54 8.58 -18.10 -3.39
N ARG A 55 9.20 -19.29 -3.33
CA ARG A 55 8.92 -20.42 -4.23
C ARG A 55 8.07 -21.52 -3.64
N SER A 56 8.00 -21.62 -2.32
CA SER A 56 7.57 -22.83 -1.64
C SER A 56 6.05 -23.09 -1.70
N VAL A 57 5.23 -22.02 -1.77
CA VAL A 57 3.77 -22.16 -1.60
C VAL A 57 3.01 -21.47 -2.73
N PRO A 58 2.08 -22.18 -3.41
CA PRO A 58 1.14 -21.52 -4.32
C PRO A 58 0.15 -20.66 -3.52
N VAL A 59 -0.07 -19.41 -3.97
CA VAL A 59 -0.93 -18.45 -3.29
C VAL A 59 -1.95 -17.83 -4.25
N ARG A 60 -3.19 -17.67 -3.79
CA ARG A 60 -4.26 -17.04 -4.57
C ARG A 60 -4.22 -15.52 -4.46
N TYR A 61 -3.91 -15.00 -3.29
CA TYR A 61 -3.80 -13.58 -3.00
C TYR A 61 -2.37 -13.28 -2.61
N LEU A 62 -1.71 -12.42 -3.38
CA LEU A 62 -0.34 -12.01 -3.16
C LEU A 62 -0.31 -10.51 -2.87
N LEU A 63 0.31 -10.14 -1.74
CA LEU A 63 0.54 -8.76 -1.35
C LEU A 63 2.04 -8.54 -1.24
N LEU A 64 2.56 -7.62 -2.04
CA LEU A 64 3.97 -7.23 -2.05
C LEU A 64 4.06 -5.78 -1.56
N ASP A 65 4.80 -5.57 -0.49
CA ASP A 65 4.95 -4.26 0.15
C ASP A 65 6.41 -3.81 0.05
N GLU A 66 6.62 -2.51 -0.17
CA GLU A 66 7.93 -1.88 -0.32
C GLU A 66 8.82 -2.51 -1.42
N VAL A 67 8.22 -2.77 -2.60
CA VAL A 67 8.91 -3.50 -3.68
C VAL A 67 10.14 -2.78 -4.25
N ASP A 68 10.23 -1.46 -4.12
CA ASP A 68 11.41 -0.70 -4.55
C ASP A 68 12.65 -0.99 -3.70
N ALA A 69 12.44 -1.51 -2.47
CA ALA A 69 13.51 -1.94 -1.56
C ALA A 69 13.94 -3.41 -1.77
N TYR A 70 13.30 -4.16 -2.65
CA TYR A 70 13.66 -5.56 -2.90
C TYR A 70 15.00 -5.66 -3.65
N PRO A 71 15.79 -6.74 -3.45
CA PRO A 71 16.98 -6.99 -4.27
C PRO A 71 16.60 -7.15 -5.75
N TYR A 72 17.48 -6.78 -6.66
CA TYR A 72 17.23 -6.92 -8.10
C TYR A 72 17.30 -8.37 -8.58
N ASP A 73 18.09 -9.17 -7.93
CA ASP A 73 18.23 -10.60 -8.17
C ASP A 73 18.31 -11.33 -6.84
N LEU A 74 17.78 -12.51 -6.78
CA LEU A 74 17.73 -13.32 -5.58
C LEU A 74 18.56 -14.60 -5.80
N ASP A 75 19.82 -14.55 -5.42
CA ASP A 75 20.76 -15.68 -5.49
C ASP A 75 20.90 -16.30 -6.90
N GLY A 76 20.79 -15.48 -7.95
CA GLY A 76 20.84 -15.94 -9.35
C GLY A 76 19.52 -16.52 -9.86
N GLU A 77 18.43 -16.44 -9.10
CA GLU A 77 17.12 -16.98 -9.48
C GLU A 77 16.18 -15.93 -10.11
N GLY A 78 16.62 -14.68 -10.17
CA GLY A 78 15.92 -13.58 -10.79
C GLY A 78 15.16 -12.65 -9.85
N ASP A 79 14.26 -11.85 -10.41
CA ASP A 79 13.51 -10.83 -9.71
C ASP A 79 12.54 -11.45 -8.69
N PRO A 80 12.63 -11.11 -7.39
CA PRO A 80 11.73 -11.60 -6.34
C PRO A 80 10.25 -11.32 -6.61
N ILE A 81 9.90 -10.23 -7.30
CA ILE A 81 8.52 -9.94 -7.68
C ILE A 81 8.02 -11.01 -8.65
N GLU A 82 8.78 -11.33 -9.68
CA GLU A 82 8.40 -12.35 -10.67
C GLU A 82 8.35 -13.75 -10.04
N LEU A 83 9.28 -14.09 -9.15
CA LEU A 83 9.25 -15.35 -8.40
C LEU A 83 7.96 -15.49 -7.60
N ALA A 84 7.55 -14.45 -6.87
CA ALA A 84 6.32 -14.46 -6.08
C ALA A 84 5.06 -14.50 -6.97
N VAL A 85 5.01 -13.69 -8.04
CA VAL A 85 3.86 -13.64 -8.96
C VAL A 85 3.65 -14.99 -9.64
N ASN A 86 4.71 -15.73 -9.96
CA ASN A 86 4.62 -17.07 -10.53
C ASN A 86 3.85 -18.05 -9.64
N ARG A 87 3.85 -17.86 -8.31
CA ARG A 87 3.07 -18.72 -7.36
C ARG A 87 1.57 -18.50 -7.44
N THR A 88 1.12 -17.43 -8.07
CA THR A 88 -0.31 -17.15 -8.23
C THR A 88 -0.91 -17.80 -9.49
N LYS A 89 -0.08 -18.22 -10.45
CA LYS A 89 -0.51 -18.65 -11.79
C LYS A 89 -1.46 -19.85 -11.81
N THR A 90 -1.42 -20.70 -10.79
CA THR A 90 -2.30 -21.86 -10.66
C THR A 90 -3.76 -21.49 -10.32
N PHE A 91 -4.02 -20.25 -9.90
CA PHE A 91 -5.34 -19.80 -9.50
C PHE A 91 -5.98 -18.90 -10.56
N ALA A 92 -7.10 -19.30 -11.13
CA ALA A 92 -7.83 -18.52 -12.15
C ALA A 92 -8.32 -17.15 -11.63
N ARG A 93 -8.72 -17.09 -10.34
CA ARG A 93 -9.19 -15.85 -9.68
C ARG A 93 -8.15 -15.29 -8.71
N ARG A 94 -6.90 -15.24 -9.16
CA ARG A 94 -5.80 -14.65 -8.38
C ARG A 94 -5.95 -13.13 -8.28
N LYS A 95 -5.41 -12.57 -7.21
CA LYS A 95 -5.19 -11.11 -7.07
C LYS A 95 -3.77 -10.86 -6.60
N VAL A 96 -3.14 -9.87 -7.23
CA VAL A 96 -1.80 -9.40 -6.86
C VAL A 96 -1.91 -7.92 -6.55
N LEU A 97 -1.49 -7.54 -5.35
CA LEU A 97 -1.37 -6.16 -4.91
C LEU A 97 0.12 -5.87 -4.71
N ILE A 98 0.60 -4.83 -5.37
CA ILE A 98 1.99 -4.36 -5.29
C ILE A 98 1.96 -2.92 -4.80
N GLY A 99 2.65 -2.65 -3.70
CA GLY A 99 2.74 -1.32 -3.10
C GLY A 99 4.18 -0.94 -2.79
N SER A 100 4.52 0.32 -2.97
CA SER A 100 5.80 0.91 -2.55
C SER A 100 5.75 2.42 -2.70
N THR A 101 6.65 3.10 -1.99
CA THR A 101 7.00 4.47 -2.33
C THR A 101 7.97 4.43 -3.51
N PRO A 102 7.66 5.11 -4.64
CA PRO A 102 8.58 5.16 -5.77
C PRO A 102 9.88 5.88 -5.38
N THR A 103 11.04 5.32 -5.78
CA THR A 103 12.36 5.86 -5.42
C THR A 103 12.92 6.77 -6.50
N VAL A 104 13.43 6.20 -7.58
CA VAL A 104 14.07 6.94 -8.67
C VAL A 104 13.23 6.74 -9.93
N LYS A 105 12.89 7.85 -10.59
CA LYS A 105 12.14 7.83 -11.85
C LYS A 105 12.82 6.92 -12.87
N ASP A 106 12.03 6.18 -13.63
CA ASP A 106 12.45 5.21 -14.67
C ASP A 106 13.21 3.97 -14.13
N VAL A 107 13.53 3.93 -12.82
CA VAL A 107 14.17 2.78 -12.16
C VAL A 107 13.25 2.11 -11.15
N SER A 108 12.31 2.86 -10.59
CA SER A 108 11.33 2.39 -9.61
C SER A 108 10.52 1.20 -10.13
N ARG A 109 10.46 0.14 -9.32
CA ARG A 109 9.69 -1.07 -9.65
C ARG A 109 8.20 -0.86 -9.55
N VAL A 110 7.74 -0.12 -8.54
CA VAL A 110 6.31 0.19 -8.40
C VAL A 110 5.85 1.10 -9.54
N GLU A 111 6.66 2.06 -9.99
CA GLU A 111 6.38 2.88 -11.18
C GLU A 111 6.23 1.99 -12.43
N ARG A 112 7.16 1.07 -12.65
CA ARG A 112 7.12 0.11 -13.77
C ARG A 112 5.83 -0.73 -13.76
N GLU A 113 5.41 -1.22 -12.59
CA GLU A 113 4.18 -2.00 -12.47
C GLU A 113 2.92 -1.12 -12.67
N PHE A 114 2.92 0.11 -12.15
CA PHE A 114 1.87 1.08 -12.39
C PHE A 114 1.68 1.40 -13.89
N LEU A 115 2.78 1.59 -14.62
CA LEU A 115 2.77 1.87 -16.06
C LEU A 115 2.26 0.70 -16.91
N LYS A 116 2.29 -0.55 -16.41
CA LYS A 116 1.69 -1.72 -17.06
C LYS A 116 0.18 -1.80 -16.87
N GLY A 117 -0.36 -1.10 -15.87
CA GLY A 117 -1.77 -1.09 -15.51
C GLY A 117 -2.60 -0.04 -16.26
N ASP A 118 -3.81 0.18 -15.80
CA ASP A 118 -4.71 1.22 -16.32
C ASP A 118 -4.40 2.63 -15.78
N GLN A 119 -3.35 2.77 -14.96
CA GLN A 119 -2.77 4.02 -14.46
C GLN A 119 -3.80 4.93 -13.78
N ARG A 120 -4.72 4.35 -13.02
CA ARG A 120 -5.75 5.11 -12.30
C ARG A 120 -5.13 6.04 -11.28
N LYS A 121 -5.68 7.21 -11.21
CA LYS A 121 -5.34 8.25 -10.24
C LYS A 121 -6.59 8.64 -9.47
N TYR A 122 -6.39 9.02 -8.23
CA TYR A 122 -7.48 9.50 -7.40
C TYR A 122 -7.79 10.95 -7.74
N HIS A 123 -9.05 11.24 -8.06
CA HIS A 123 -9.54 12.58 -8.34
C HIS A 123 -10.55 12.98 -7.29
N VAL A 124 -10.58 14.26 -6.97
CA VAL A 124 -11.54 14.86 -6.05
C VAL A 124 -12.23 16.04 -6.69
N ALA A 125 -13.51 16.26 -6.36
CA ALA A 125 -14.25 17.43 -6.82
C ALA A 125 -13.78 18.68 -6.08
N CYS A 126 -13.65 19.79 -6.80
CA CYS A 126 -13.42 21.09 -6.18
C CYS A 126 -14.69 21.60 -5.48
N PRO A 127 -14.66 22.06 -4.22
CA PRO A 127 -15.84 22.54 -3.51
C PRO A 127 -16.41 23.87 -4.07
N HIS A 128 -15.68 24.54 -4.97
CA HIS A 128 -16.08 25.82 -5.56
C HIS A 128 -16.63 25.72 -6.98
N CYS A 129 -16.18 24.71 -7.75
CA CYS A 129 -16.54 24.61 -9.17
C CYS A 129 -16.90 23.19 -9.63
N ASP A 130 -16.93 22.21 -8.72
CA ASP A 130 -17.19 20.78 -8.98
C ASP A 130 -16.24 20.12 -9.99
N GLY A 131 -15.19 20.84 -10.43
CA GLY A 131 -14.19 20.30 -11.35
C GLY A 131 -13.40 19.17 -10.71
N MET A 132 -13.42 17.98 -11.33
CA MET A 132 -12.65 16.82 -10.89
C MET A 132 -11.16 17.04 -11.18
N GLN A 133 -10.30 16.91 -10.18
CA GLN A 133 -8.87 17.17 -10.27
C GLN A 133 -8.03 16.17 -9.48
N GLU A 134 -6.84 15.86 -9.97
CA GLU A 134 -5.79 15.20 -9.18
C GLU A 134 -5.12 16.25 -8.28
N LEU A 135 -4.80 15.88 -7.05
CA LEU A 135 -4.11 16.79 -6.14
C LEU A 135 -2.60 16.81 -6.41
N HIS A 136 -2.09 17.96 -6.83
CA HIS A 136 -0.68 18.18 -7.13
C HIS A 136 0.02 18.98 -6.03
N TRP A 137 1.20 18.52 -5.59
CA TRP A 137 2.00 19.22 -4.57
C TRP A 137 2.28 20.69 -4.91
N GLN A 138 2.51 20.98 -6.17
CA GLN A 138 2.80 22.33 -6.65
C GLN A 138 1.67 23.35 -6.41
N ASN A 139 0.45 22.87 -6.19
CA ASN A 139 -0.73 23.72 -5.91
C ASN A 139 -0.93 23.98 -4.42
N ILE A 140 -0.15 23.38 -3.56
CA ILE A 140 -0.12 23.73 -2.15
C ILE A 140 0.65 25.04 -1.99
N LYS A 141 0.01 26.02 -1.38
CA LYS A 141 0.58 27.34 -1.09
C LYS A 141 0.56 27.59 0.41
N TRP A 142 1.60 28.21 0.92
CA TRP A 142 1.70 28.61 2.32
C TRP A 142 2.45 29.93 2.43
N GLN A 143 2.23 30.65 3.52
CA GLN A 143 2.96 31.88 3.84
C GLN A 143 4.31 31.54 4.48
N LYS A 144 5.22 32.50 4.44
CA LYS A 144 6.48 32.49 5.18
C LYS A 144 6.50 33.69 6.12
N ASP A 145 7.16 33.54 7.25
CA ASP A 145 7.39 34.64 8.17
C ASP A 145 8.47 35.64 7.65
N GLU A 146 8.76 36.68 8.43
CA GLU A 146 9.76 37.69 8.10
C GLU A 146 11.17 37.10 7.90
N ASN A 147 11.45 35.96 8.52
CA ASN A 147 12.71 35.23 8.40
C ASN A 147 12.69 34.18 7.28
N LYS A 148 11.66 34.18 6.41
CA LYS A 148 11.41 33.22 5.33
C LYS A 148 11.17 31.78 5.79
N VAL A 149 10.84 31.57 7.08
CA VAL A 149 10.46 30.26 7.61
C VAL A 149 9.01 29.94 7.20
N PRO A 150 8.73 28.75 6.63
CA PRO A 150 7.39 28.34 6.27
C PRO A 150 6.44 28.30 7.47
N ARG A 151 5.21 28.77 7.26
CA ARG A 151 4.11 28.72 8.25
C ARG A 151 3.10 27.65 7.83
N PRO A 152 3.27 26.37 8.27
CA PRO A 152 2.45 25.25 7.82
C PRO A 152 0.94 25.45 8.07
N GLU A 153 0.58 26.17 9.14
CA GLU A 153 -0.80 26.48 9.51
C GLU A 153 -1.52 27.38 8.49
N THR A 154 -0.78 27.98 7.57
CA THR A 154 -1.32 28.81 6.49
C THR A 154 -1.45 28.06 5.16
N ALA A 155 -1.17 26.74 5.17
CA ALA A 155 -1.20 25.95 3.96
C ALA A 155 -2.62 25.83 3.40
N VAL A 156 -2.75 26.09 2.11
CA VAL A 156 -3.99 25.95 1.34
C VAL A 156 -3.69 25.27 0.00
N TYR A 157 -4.69 24.67 -0.61
CA TYR A 157 -4.60 24.14 -1.96
C TYR A 157 -5.30 25.08 -2.94
N MET A 158 -4.71 25.31 -4.10
CA MET A 158 -5.29 26.10 -5.18
C MET A 158 -5.87 25.17 -6.23
N CYS A 159 -7.17 25.30 -6.53
CA CYS A 159 -7.83 24.51 -7.56
C CYS A 159 -7.21 24.71 -8.94
N ASP A 160 -7.00 23.62 -9.68
CA ASP A 160 -6.45 23.67 -11.05
C ASP A 160 -7.40 24.34 -12.05
N HIS A 161 -8.72 24.28 -11.81
CA HIS A 161 -9.73 24.77 -12.74
C HIS A 161 -10.14 26.21 -12.50
N CYS A 162 -10.43 26.57 -11.23
CA CYS A 162 -10.98 27.89 -10.90
C CYS A 162 -10.06 28.76 -10.05
N ALA A 163 -8.87 28.24 -9.66
CA ALA A 163 -7.96 28.87 -8.72
C ALA A 163 -8.58 29.21 -7.34
N GLY A 164 -9.75 28.64 -7.02
CA GLY A 164 -10.37 28.76 -5.70
C GLY A 164 -9.49 28.18 -4.61
N VAL A 165 -9.50 28.83 -3.46
CA VAL A 165 -8.71 28.40 -2.29
C VAL A 165 -9.46 27.30 -1.55
N ILE A 166 -8.84 26.14 -1.45
CA ILE A 166 -9.36 24.96 -0.73
C ILE A 166 -8.57 24.82 0.58
N THR A 167 -9.29 24.70 1.67
CA THR A 167 -8.73 24.63 3.02
C THR A 167 -8.81 23.21 3.59
N GLU A 168 -8.19 22.97 4.75
CA GLU A 168 -8.27 21.66 5.42
C GLU A 168 -9.72 21.30 5.82
N SER A 169 -10.59 22.30 6.06
CA SER A 169 -12.00 22.04 6.38
C SER A 169 -12.78 21.44 5.21
N ASP A 170 -12.38 21.72 3.97
CA ASP A 170 -13.06 21.24 2.76
C ASP A 170 -12.69 19.79 2.43
N LYS A 171 -11.57 19.30 2.98
CA LYS A 171 -10.98 18.01 2.64
C LYS A 171 -11.90 16.81 2.90
N LEU A 172 -12.60 16.80 4.02
CA LEU A 172 -13.47 15.67 4.36
C LEU A 172 -14.61 15.53 3.36
N ASP A 173 -15.20 16.64 2.96
CA ASP A 173 -16.29 16.68 1.98
C ASP A 173 -15.80 16.25 0.59
N MET A 174 -14.65 16.78 0.16
CA MET A 174 -14.02 16.37 -1.10
C MET A 174 -13.71 14.86 -1.17
N LEU A 175 -13.26 14.26 -0.06
CA LEU A 175 -12.91 12.83 -0.02
C LEU A 175 -14.14 11.91 -0.03
N GLN A 176 -15.32 12.39 0.35
CA GLN A 176 -16.57 11.60 0.30
C GLN A 176 -17.10 11.46 -1.13
N HIS A 177 -16.73 12.37 -2.02
CA HIS A 177 -17.21 12.46 -3.40
C HIS A 177 -16.13 12.17 -4.45
N GLY A 178 -14.94 11.69 -4.02
CA GLY A 178 -13.81 11.36 -4.87
C GLY A 178 -13.82 9.92 -5.41
#